data_c2b79841bd29d2aecf842f7b85f29fa6
#
_entry.id   c2b79841bd29d2aecf842f7b85f29fa6
#
_cell.length_a   1.000
_cell.length_b   1.000
_cell.length_c   1.000
_cell.angle_alpha   90.00
_cell.angle_beta   90.00
_cell.angle_gamma   90.00
#
_symmetry.space_group_name_H-M   'P 1'
#
loop_
_entity.id
_entity.type
_entity.pdbx_description
1 polymer ?
#
loop_
_entity_poly.entity_id
_entity_poly.type
_entity_poly.pdbx_seq_one_letter_code
_entity_poly.pdbx_strand_id
1 'polypeptide(L)'
;MSASFGCVVLTQGQRPDDLRMALDSLLGQEGVEVDVVVVGNGWEPEGLPPGVRGLGLAVDRGIPAGRNAGVPQVSGDLLFFLDDDASLAEPDTLARLASLFESQPDIGLAQLRVEPREGGAGPRDWVPRLRSASRSLEGDVTLVWEGAVGMPRRVFEELGGWWEGLRFIHEGVDLAWRVMDRGYRVYYAADLVAKHPLPVAAPARHSYSRYYGARNRVWVARRHLPFPLAVLYVASFAARTLPLLWRSPGDIQSALRGYRDGIRQPCGQGRKLRLRTLVRMTRAGRPPIV
;
A
#
# COMPACT_ATOMS: atom_id res chain seq x y z
N MET A 1 -14.11 -21.59 14.15
CA MET A 1 -14.32 -20.17 14.56
C MET A 1 -14.33 -19.36 13.30
N SER A 2 -15.20 -18.37 13.20
CA SER A 2 -15.20 -17.42 12.06
C SER A 2 -13.87 -16.66 12.03
N ALA A 3 -13.32 -16.42 10.85
CA ALA A 3 -12.14 -15.58 10.71
C ALA A 3 -12.47 -14.13 11.13
N SER A 4 -11.52 -13.43 11.73
CA SER A 4 -11.73 -12.05 12.22
C SER A 4 -10.75 -11.08 11.61
N PHE A 5 -11.27 -9.94 11.15
CA PHE A 5 -10.50 -8.85 10.54
C PHE A 5 -10.53 -7.58 11.37
N GLY A 6 -9.35 -7.03 11.67
CA GLY A 6 -9.17 -5.65 12.08
C GLY A 6 -8.98 -4.76 10.85
N CYS A 7 -9.98 -3.93 10.54
CA CYS A 7 -9.99 -3.08 9.36
C CYS A 7 -9.62 -1.64 9.72
N VAL A 8 -8.65 -1.07 9.01
CA VAL A 8 -8.19 0.30 9.21
C VAL A 8 -8.47 1.12 7.96
N VAL A 9 -9.28 2.16 8.10
CA VAL A 9 -9.58 3.16 7.07
C VAL A 9 -8.94 4.47 7.47
N LEU A 10 -8.03 4.99 6.65
CA LEU A 10 -7.35 6.27 6.89
C LEU A 10 -7.97 7.35 6.02
N THR A 11 -8.33 8.50 6.61
CA THR A 11 -8.97 9.60 5.89
C THR A 11 -8.52 10.96 6.42
N GLN A 12 -8.67 11.99 5.59
CA GLN A 12 -8.58 13.41 5.98
C GLN A 12 -9.95 14.08 6.10
N GLY A 13 -11.04 13.31 6.00
CA GLY A 13 -12.41 13.81 6.11
C GLY A 13 -12.93 14.60 4.90
N GLN A 14 -12.19 14.61 3.79
CA GLN A 14 -12.51 15.45 2.63
C GLN A 14 -13.55 14.82 1.69
N ARG A 15 -13.86 13.53 1.87
CA ARG A 15 -14.71 12.72 0.98
C ARG A 15 -15.73 11.91 1.80
N PRO A 16 -16.71 12.57 2.45
CA PRO A 16 -17.64 11.89 3.36
C PRO A 16 -18.49 10.80 2.69
N ASP A 17 -18.92 11.00 1.45
CA ASP A 17 -19.71 10.01 0.71
C ASP A 17 -18.87 8.78 0.32
N ASP A 18 -17.62 9.00 -0.11
CA ASP A 18 -16.70 7.90 -0.40
C ASP A 18 -16.37 7.11 0.86
N LEU A 19 -16.08 7.81 1.98
CA LEU A 19 -15.84 7.18 3.28
C LEU A 19 -17.04 6.32 3.71
N ARG A 20 -18.26 6.83 3.57
CA ARG A 20 -19.47 6.07 3.89
C ARG A 20 -19.55 4.80 3.05
N MET A 21 -19.29 4.88 1.74
CA MET A 21 -19.30 3.74 0.83
C MET A 21 -18.22 2.71 1.19
N ALA A 22 -17.02 3.15 1.59
CA ALA A 22 -15.98 2.28 2.08
C ALA A 22 -16.41 1.52 3.34
N LEU A 23 -17.00 2.23 4.31
CA LEU A 23 -17.49 1.65 5.56
C LEU A 23 -18.66 0.69 5.34
N ASP A 24 -19.65 1.06 4.52
CA ASP A 24 -20.78 0.19 4.19
C ASP A 24 -20.30 -1.12 3.55
N SER A 25 -19.28 -1.07 2.69
CA SER A 25 -18.70 -2.27 2.06
C SER A 25 -17.95 -3.18 3.04
N LEU A 26 -17.34 -2.62 4.10
CA LEU A 26 -16.70 -3.38 5.17
C LEU A 26 -17.72 -3.98 6.13
N LEU A 27 -18.70 -3.20 6.56
CA LEU A 27 -19.74 -3.64 7.48
C LEU A 27 -20.69 -4.66 6.84
N GLY A 28 -20.83 -4.64 5.52
CA GLY A 28 -21.60 -5.59 4.74
C GLY A 28 -20.88 -6.90 4.42
N GLN A 29 -19.66 -7.14 4.99
CA GLN A 29 -18.96 -8.41 4.75
C GLN A 29 -19.61 -9.56 5.50
N GLU A 30 -19.77 -10.68 4.82
CA GLU A 30 -20.39 -11.90 5.31
C GLU A 30 -19.36 -13.01 5.58
N GLY A 31 -19.67 -13.93 6.49
CA GLY A 31 -18.84 -15.10 6.78
C GLY A 31 -17.58 -14.80 7.63
N VAL A 32 -17.38 -13.57 8.06
CA VAL A 32 -16.27 -13.12 8.92
C VAL A 32 -16.74 -12.13 9.97
N GLU A 33 -15.95 -11.97 11.02
CA GLU A 33 -16.10 -10.88 11.98
C GLU A 33 -15.24 -9.69 11.53
N VAL A 34 -15.83 -8.49 11.50
CA VAL A 34 -15.15 -7.27 11.06
C VAL A 34 -15.16 -6.24 12.18
N ASP A 35 -13.98 -5.77 12.56
CA ASP A 35 -13.77 -4.73 13.55
C ASP A 35 -13.11 -3.53 12.89
N VAL A 36 -13.83 -2.38 12.80
CA VAL A 36 -13.44 -1.25 11.95
C VAL A 36 -13.04 -0.04 12.77
N VAL A 37 -11.92 0.58 12.40
CA VAL A 37 -11.53 1.92 12.86
C VAL A 37 -11.32 2.88 11.69
N VAL A 38 -11.88 4.08 11.81
CA VAL A 38 -11.57 5.22 10.96
C VAL A 38 -10.52 6.07 11.64
N VAL A 39 -9.37 6.25 11.01
CA VAL A 39 -8.31 7.12 11.50
C VAL A 39 -8.37 8.44 10.73
N GLY A 40 -8.73 9.50 11.43
CA GLY A 40 -8.70 10.87 10.89
C GLY A 40 -7.28 11.44 10.95
N ASN A 41 -6.65 11.66 9.82
CA ASN A 41 -5.26 12.10 9.72
C ASN A 41 -5.18 13.63 9.60
N GLY A 42 -5.14 14.32 10.74
CA GLY A 42 -5.34 15.76 10.85
C GLY A 42 -6.84 16.15 10.85
N TRP A 43 -7.70 15.23 11.21
CA TRP A 43 -9.15 15.39 11.25
C TRP A 43 -9.74 14.53 12.37
N GLU A 44 -10.80 14.99 13.02
CA GLU A 44 -11.54 14.22 14.03
C GLU A 44 -12.72 13.51 13.37
N PRO A 45 -12.80 12.16 13.40
CA PRO A 45 -13.91 11.41 12.81
C PRO A 45 -15.21 11.63 13.61
N GLU A 46 -16.24 12.11 12.92
CA GLU A 46 -17.59 12.32 13.47
C GLU A 46 -18.63 11.66 12.57
N GLY A 47 -19.81 11.36 13.13
CA GLY A 47 -20.96 10.81 12.37
C GLY A 47 -20.72 9.41 11.78
N LEU A 48 -19.83 8.62 12.40
CA LEU A 48 -19.54 7.26 11.94
C LEU A 48 -20.73 6.32 12.17
N PRO A 49 -20.89 5.27 11.36
CA PRO A 49 -21.89 4.24 11.57
C PRO A 49 -21.73 3.52 12.93
N PRO A 50 -22.81 2.98 13.49
CA PRO A 50 -22.74 2.12 14.68
C PRO A 50 -21.73 0.98 14.50
N GLY A 51 -20.92 0.72 15.51
CA GLY A 51 -19.89 -0.33 15.49
C GLY A 51 -18.56 0.08 14.86
N VAL A 52 -18.44 1.26 14.25
CA VAL A 52 -17.19 1.82 13.75
C VAL A 52 -16.59 2.77 14.77
N ARG A 53 -15.32 2.55 15.12
CA ARG A 53 -14.58 3.46 16.00
C ARG A 53 -13.91 4.58 15.22
N GLY A 54 -13.82 5.76 15.84
CA GLY A 54 -13.04 6.89 15.36
C GLY A 54 -11.76 7.09 16.17
N LEU A 55 -10.67 7.45 15.49
CA LEU A 55 -9.42 7.89 16.10
C LEU A 55 -8.93 9.15 15.38
N GLY A 56 -9.06 10.30 16.00
CA GLY A 56 -8.53 11.57 15.47
C GLY A 56 -7.05 11.74 15.78
N LEU A 57 -6.26 12.06 14.76
CA LEU A 57 -4.88 12.50 14.92
C LEU A 57 -4.84 14.04 14.77
N ALA A 58 -4.30 14.74 15.75
CA ALA A 58 -4.29 16.21 15.77
C ALA A 58 -3.61 16.85 14.54
N VAL A 59 -2.71 16.14 13.88
CA VAL A 59 -2.01 16.58 12.67
C VAL A 59 -1.89 15.46 11.67
N ASP A 60 -1.79 15.80 10.37
CA ASP A 60 -1.47 14.82 9.32
C ASP A 60 -0.05 14.24 9.54
N ARG A 61 0.01 12.97 9.90
CA ARG A 61 1.24 12.20 10.14
C ARG A 61 1.73 11.42 8.91
N GLY A 62 0.98 11.46 7.81
CA GLY A 62 1.21 10.66 6.61
C GLY A 62 0.51 9.29 6.67
N ILE A 63 0.46 8.60 5.52
CA ILE A 63 -0.29 7.35 5.36
C ILE A 63 0.22 6.23 6.28
N PRO A 64 1.54 5.90 6.32
CA PRO A 64 2.04 4.82 7.16
C PRO A 64 1.75 5.03 8.65
N ALA A 65 1.99 6.24 9.15
CA ALA A 65 1.79 6.55 10.56
C ALA A 65 0.31 6.55 10.96
N GLY A 66 -0.57 7.04 10.08
CA GLY A 66 -2.00 6.97 10.29
C GLY A 66 -2.51 5.53 10.34
N ARG A 67 -2.11 4.68 9.40
CA ARG A 67 -2.47 3.26 9.40
C ARG A 67 -1.93 2.52 10.64
N ASN A 68 -0.69 2.78 11.04
CA ASN A 68 -0.12 2.21 12.27
C ASN A 68 -0.93 2.61 13.52
N ALA A 69 -1.38 3.85 13.61
CA ALA A 69 -2.17 4.33 14.75
C ALA A 69 -3.52 3.61 14.86
N GLY A 70 -4.10 3.16 13.74
CA GLY A 70 -5.36 2.43 13.73
C GLY A 70 -5.25 0.98 14.20
N VAL A 71 -4.12 0.30 13.96
CA VAL A 71 -3.99 -1.14 14.25
C VAL A 71 -4.23 -1.50 15.74
N PRO A 72 -3.73 -0.75 16.73
CA PRO A 72 -4.05 -1.03 18.14
C PRO A 72 -5.53 -0.80 18.52
N GLN A 73 -6.29 -0.12 17.68
CA GLN A 73 -7.70 0.17 17.91
C GLN A 73 -8.63 -0.94 17.42
N VAL A 74 -8.13 -1.92 16.69
CA VAL A 74 -8.92 -3.03 16.13
C VAL A 74 -8.41 -4.37 16.63
N SER A 75 -9.32 -5.32 16.73
CA SER A 75 -9.05 -6.75 17.02
C SER A 75 -8.99 -7.55 15.72
N GLY A 76 -8.81 -8.87 15.85
CA GLY A 76 -8.78 -9.81 14.72
C GLY A 76 -7.37 -10.30 14.38
N ASP A 77 -7.31 -11.57 13.93
CA ASP A 77 -6.07 -12.25 13.54
C ASP A 77 -5.55 -11.82 12.18
N LEU A 78 -6.42 -11.22 11.38
CA LEU A 78 -6.12 -10.64 10.08
C LEU A 78 -6.30 -9.12 10.14
N LEU A 79 -5.45 -8.39 9.43
CA LEU A 79 -5.56 -6.95 9.23
C LEU A 79 -5.97 -6.68 7.79
N PHE A 80 -6.83 -5.69 7.60
CA PHE A 80 -7.19 -5.17 6.29
C PHE A 80 -7.09 -3.65 6.27
N PHE A 81 -6.36 -3.11 5.30
CA PHE A 81 -6.22 -1.68 5.07
C PHE A 81 -6.99 -1.32 3.80
N LEU A 82 -7.93 -0.39 3.93
CA LEU A 82 -8.74 0.10 2.83
C LEU A 82 -8.62 1.63 2.76
N ASP A 83 -8.45 2.17 1.54
CA ASP A 83 -8.51 3.62 1.34
C ASP A 83 -9.94 4.13 1.53
N ASP A 84 -10.08 5.37 2.00
CA ASP A 84 -11.38 5.99 2.31
C ASP A 84 -12.26 6.24 1.07
N ASP A 85 -11.73 6.04 -0.14
CA ASP A 85 -12.44 6.11 -1.42
C ASP A 85 -12.50 4.76 -2.16
N ALA A 86 -12.09 3.67 -1.50
CA ALA A 86 -12.23 2.32 -2.03
C ALA A 86 -13.41 1.58 -1.38
N SER A 87 -13.95 0.59 -2.06
CA SER A 87 -15.00 -0.30 -1.52
C SER A 87 -14.81 -1.73 -2.00
N LEU A 88 -15.19 -2.71 -1.20
CA LEU A 88 -15.19 -4.11 -1.59
C LEU A 88 -16.37 -4.38 -2.55
N ALA A 89 -16.12 -5.16 -3.62
CA ALA A 89 -17.13 -5.37 -4.65
C ALA A 89 -18.18 -6.42 -4.24
N GLU A 90 -17.77 -7.42 -3.47
CA GLU A 90 -18.62 -8.55 -3.09
C GLU A 90 -18.69 -8.71 -1.57
N PRO A 91 -19.81 -9.20 -1.02
CA PRO A 91 -19.99 -9.34 0.42
C PRO A 91 -19.14 -10.48 1.03
N ASP A 92 -18.61 -11.39 0.23
CA ASP A 92 -17.79 -12.52 0.66
C ASP A 92 -16.27 -12.27 0.46
N THR A 93 -15.89 -11.05 0.08
CA THR A 93 -14.49 -10.73 -0.28
C THR A 93 -13.51 -11.03 0.86
N LEU A 94 -13.83 -10.63 2.09
CA LEU A 94 -12.93 -10.89 3.25
C LEU A 94 -12.98 -12.36 3.67
N ALA A 95 -14.10 -13.06 3.55
CA ALA A 95 -14.17 -14.51 3.81
C ALA A 95 -13.28 -15.30 2.84
N ARG A 96 -13.27 -14.94 1.57
CA ARG A 96 -12.40 -15.53 0.56
C ARG A 96 -10.93 -15.17 0.79
N LEU A 97 -10.64 -13.96 1.23
CA LEU A 97 -9.29 -13.54 1.61
C LEU A 97 -8.78 -14.33 2.84
N ALA A 98 -9.64 -14.56 3.83
CA ALA A 98 -9.29 -15.40 4.98
C ALA A 98 -8.98 -16.84 4.55
N SER A 99 -9.82 -17.43 3.70
CA SER A 99 -9.60 -18.77 3.13
C SER A 99 -8.28 -18.85 2.32
N LEU A 100 -7.89 -17.78 1.64
CA LEU A 100 -6.60 -17.71 0.96
C LEU A 100 -5.44 -17.79 1.96
N PHE A 101 -5.48 -17.04 3.06
CA PHE A 101 -4.43 -17.08 4.10
C PHE A 101 -4.40 -18.42 4.85
N GLU A 102 -5.55 -19.05 5.03
CA GLU A 102 -5.66 -20.38 5.67
C GLU A 102 -5.07 -21.47 4.77
N SER A 103 -5.44 -21.49 3.50
CA SER A 103 -4.96 -22.48 2.52
C SER A 103 -3.51 -22.28 2.10
N GLN A 104 -2.99 -21.05 2.21
CA GLN A 104 -1.62 -20.68 1.84
C GLN A 104 -0.97 -19.85 2.98
N PRO A 105 -0.60 -20.47 4.11
CA PRO A 105 -0.14 -19.78 5.31
C PRO A 105 1.24 -19.09 5.17
N ASP A 106 1.92 -19.31 4.05
CA ASP A 106 3.14 -18.64 3.66
C ASP A 106 2.90 -17.27 2.98
N ILE A 107 1.64 -16.93 2.63
CA ILE A 107 1.30 -15.58 2.19
C ILE A 107 1.29 -14.65 3.42
N GLY A 108 2.16 -13.64 3.39
CA GLY A 108 2.27 -12.63 4.45
C GLY A 108 1.62 -11.29 4.11
N LEU A 109 1.30 -11.05 2.84
CA LEU A 109 0.64 -9.82 2.36
C LEU A 109 -0.08 -10.13 1.06
N ALA A 110 -1.34 -9.74 0.96
CA ALA A 110 -2.14 -9.89 -0.25
C ALA A 110 -2.73 -8.54 -0.68
N GLN A 111 -2.62 -8.21 -1.96
CA GLN A 111 -3.33 -7.09 -2.58
C GLN A 111 -4.53 -7.62 -3.36
N LEU A 112 -5.68 -6.97 -3.20
CA LEU A 112 -6.86 -7.22 -4.03
C LEU A 112 -6.68 -6.59 -5.42
N ARG A 113 -7.41 -7.10 -6.40
CA ARG A 113 -7.54 -6.45 -7.70
C ARG A 113 -8.32 -5.15 -7.55
N VAL A 114 -7.73 -4.05 -8.02
CA VAL A 114 -8.37 -2.75 -8.00
C VAL A 114 -8.95 -2.44 -9.38
N GLU A 115 -10.22 -2.08 -9.40
CA GLU A 115 -10.94 -1.68 -10.60
C GLU A 115 -11.55 -0.28 -10.46
N PRO A 116 -11.64 0.48 -11.56
CA PRO A 116 -12.36 1.74 -11.54
C PRO A 116 -13.83 1.54 -11.13
N ARG A 117 -14.32 2.40 -10.23
CA ARG A 117 -15.73 2.42 -9.84
C ARG A 117 -16.62 2.73 -11.05
N GLU A 118 -16.13 3.57 -11.94
CA GLU A 118 -16.79 4.00 -13.17
C GLU A 118 -16.77 2.94 -14.28
N GLY A 119 -16.09 1.84 -14.03
CA GLY A 119 -15.83 0.80 -15.03
C GLY A 119 -14.65 1.11 -15.96
N GLY A 120 -14.38 0.22 -16.89
CA GLY A 120 -13.29 0.37 -17.84
C GLY A 120 -11.91 -0.03 -17.30
N ALA A 121 -10.85 0.49 -17.94
CA ALA A 121 -9.47 0.15 -17.60
C ALA A 121 -8.90 1.14 -16.59
N GLY A 122 -8.59 0.69 -15.37
CA GLY A 122 -7.89 1.50 -14.37
C GLY A 122 -6.39 1.71 -14.70
N PRO A 123 -5.70 2.54 -13.93
CA PRO A 123 -4.26 2.78 -14.07
C PRO A 123 -3.43 1.49 -14.04
N ARG A 124 -2.32 1.50 -14.78
CA ARG A 124 -1.42 0.33 -14.86
C ARG A 124 -0.74 0.01 -13.53
N ASP A 125 -0.47 1.01 -12.72
CA ASP A 125 0.19 0.89 -11.42
C ASP A 125 -0.68 0.23 -10.33
N TRP A 126 -2.00 0.13 -10.54
CA TRP A 126 -2.87 -0.67 -9.68
C TRP A 126 -2.62 -2.18 -9.82
N VAL A 127 -1.97 -2.61 -10.91
CA VAL A 127 -1.61 -4.01 -11.14
C VAL A 127 -0.15 -4.24 -10.74
N PRO A 128 0.16 -4.97 -9.67
CA PRO A 128 1.52 -5.07 -9.13
C PRO A 128 2.46 -5.94 -9.96
N ARG A 129 2.01 -6.48 -11.09
CA ARG A 129 2.80 -7.38 -11.96
C ARG A 129 3.50 -6.61 -13.07
N LEU A 130 4.83 -6.67 -13.11
CA LEU A 130 5.63 -5.94 -14.07
C LEU A 130 5.50 -6.47 -15.52
N ARG A 131 5.51 -7.80 -15.68
CA ARG A 131 5.58 -8.45 -17.01
C ARG A 131 4.24 -8.78 -17.61
N SER A 132 3.17 -8.68 -16.86
CA SER A 132 1.82 -8.96 -17.34
C SER A 132 0.94 -7.74 -17.18
N ALA A 133 0.29 -7.34 -18.26
CA ALA A 133 -0.78 -6.35 -18.22
C ALA A 133 -2.13 -6.98 -17.82
N SER A 134 -2.20 -8.30 -17.69
CA SER A 134 -3.42 -9.00 -17.29
C SER A 134 -3.75 -8.71 -15.84
N ARG A 135 -4.93 -8.15 -15.61
CA ARG A 135 -5.46 -7.83 -14.29
C ARG A 135 -6.05 -9.05 -13.58
N SER A 136 -6.40 -10.08 -14.34
CA SER A 136 -6.99 -11.33 -13.85
C SER A 136 -5.97 -12.42 -13.53
N LEU A 137 -4.68 -12.18 -13.75
CA LEU A 137 -3.66 -13.16 -13.46
C LEU A 137 -3.12 -12.99 -12.04
N GLU A 138 -3.59 -13.79 -11.13
CA GLU A 138 -3.12 -13.85 -9.74
C GLU A 138 -1.71 -14.45 -9.58
N GLY A 139 -1.09 -14.28 -8.43
CA GLY A 139 0.18 -14.91 -8.06
C GLY A 139 1.15 -14.01 -7.32
N ASP A 140 2.38 -14.51 -7.16
CA ASP A 140 3.42 -13.82 -6.42
C ASP A 140 3.83 -12.52 -7.09
N VAL A 141 3.97 -11.49 -6.26
CA VAL A 141 4.40 -10.15 -6.65
C VAL A 141 5.48 -9.63 -5.70
N THR A 142 6.12 -8.52 -6.04
CA THR A 142 7.23 -7.95 -5.23
C THR A 142 6.91 -6.58 -4.64
N LEU A 143 5.73 -6.09 -4.89
CA LEU A 143 5.19 -4.86 -4.32
C LEU A 143 3.67 -4.95 -4.32
N VAL A 144 3.04 -4.07 -3.57
CA VAL A 144 1.59 -3.89 -3.57
C VAL A 144 1.24 -2.41 -3.77
N TRP A 145 0.05 -2.18 -4.34
CA TRP A 145 -0.66 -0.92 -4.24
C TRP A 145 -1.52 -0.98 -2.97
N GLU A 146 -1.38 0.01 -2.10
CA GLU A 146 -1.74 -0.09 -0.69
C GLU A 146 -3.22 0.16 -0.37
N GLY A 147 -4.03 0.58 -1.35
CA GLY A 147 -5.41 1.01 -1.13
C GLY A 147 -6.42 -0.11 -0.81
N ALA A 148 -6.06 -1.39 -1.03
CA ALA A 148 -6.85 -2.55 -0.62
C ALA A 148 -5.93 -3.75 -0.39
N VAL A 149 -5.42 -3.90 0.83
CA VAL A 149 -4.46 -4.96 1.18
C VAL A 149 -4.82 -5.62 2.51
N GLY A 150 -4.64 -6.93 2.56
CA GLY A 150 -4.79 -7.72 3.78
C GLY A 150 -3.50 -8.45 4.15
N MET A 151 -3.34 -8.73 5.45
CA MET A 151 -2.22 -9.51 5.96
C MET A 151 -2.51 -10.11 7.34
N PRO A 152 -1.86 -11.24 7.70
CA PRO A 152 -1.93 -11.74 9.06
C PRO A 152 -1.34 -10.73 10.05
N ARG A 153 -2.06 -10.46 11.15
CA ARG A 153 -1.62 -9.52 12.21
C ARG A 153 -0.24 -9.90 12.75
N ARG A 154 0.02 -11.18 12.99
CA ARG A 154 1.32 -11.67 13.45
C ARG A 154 2.47 -11.24 12.53
N VAL A 155 2.25 -11.23 11.21
CA VAL A 155 3.27 -10.81 10.23
C VAL A 155 3.47 -9.30 10.30
N PHE A 156 2.39 -8.53 10.41
CA PHE A 156 2.47 -7.08 10.57
C PHE A 156 3.27 -6.68 11.81
N GLU A 157 2.98 -7.30 12.95
CA GLU A 157 3.65 -7.06 14.23
C GLU A 157 5.12 -7.50 14.21
N GLU A 158 5.43 -8.65 13.61
CA GLU A 158 6.81 -9.14 13.41
C GLU A 158 7.66 -8.14 12.60
N LEU A 159 7.04 -7.43 11.67
CA LEU A 159 7.70 -6.42 10.84
C LEU A 159 7.80 -5.05 11.52
N GLY A 160 7.07 -4.82 12.61
CA GLY A 160 6.96 -3.51 13.25
C GLY A 160 6.11 -2.51 12.47
N GLY A 161 5.12 -3.01 11.71
CA GLY A 161 4.15 -2.19 10.99
C GLY A 161 4.67 -1.52 9.72
N TRP A 162 3.95 -0.50 9.27
CA TRP A 162 4.35 0.38 8.17
C TRP A 162 5.53 1.27 8.58
N TRP A 163 6.48 1.50 7.68
CA TRP A 163 7.57 2.43 8.00
C TRP A 163 7.12 3.89 7.85
N GLU A 164 6.95 4.58 8.97
CA GLU A 164 6.39 5.94 9.05
C GLU A 164 7.24 7.01 8.35
N GLY A 165 8.55 6.79 8.19
CA GLY A 165 9.45 7.73 7.53
C GLY A 165 9.07 8.04 6.07
N LEU A 166 8.35 7.14 5.40
CA LEU A 166 7.94 7.36 4.00
C LEU A 166 6.88 8.45 3.86
N ARG A 167 5.99 8.62 4.82
CA ARG A 167 4.89 9.57 4.83
C ARG A 167 3.86 9.34 3.71
N PHE A 168 4.29 9.16 2.46
CA PHE A 168 3.46 9.05 1.25
C PHE A 168 4.25 8.41 0.11
N ILE A 169 3.69 7.44 -0.61
CA ILE A 169 4.28 6.68 -1.72
C ILE A 169 5.45 5.77 -1.30
N HIS A 170 5.51 4.57 -1.85
CA HIS A 170 6.47 3.49 -1.62
C HIS A 170 6.31 2.70 -0.31
N GLU A 171 5.30 2.97 0.50
CA GLU A 171 5.01 2.20 1.70
C GLU A 171 4.72 0.73 1.39
N GLY A 172 3.97 0.43 0.31
CA GLY A 172 3.72 -0.94 -0.14
C GLY A 172 4.96 -1.64 -0.69
N VAL A 173 5.90 -0.89 -1.27
CA VAL A 173 7.20 -1.44 -1.68
C VAL A 173 8.04 -1.82 -0.46
N ASP A 174 8.16 -0.92 0.53
CA ASP A 174 8.92 -1.17 1.76
C ASP A 174 8.35 -2.37 2.53
N LEU A 175 7.03 -2.39 2.73
CA LEU A 175 6.36 -3.47 3.47
C LEU A 175 6.51 -4.81 2.74
N ALA A 176 6.24 -4.86 1.43
CA ALA A 176 6.36 -6.07 0.62
C ALA A 176 7.79 -6.65 0.67
N TRP A 177 8.82 -5.81 0.57
CA TRP A 177 10.20 -6.27 0.64
C TRP A 177 10.57 -6.83 2.01
N ARG A 178 10.06 -6.23 3.09
CA ARG A 178 10.26 -6.74 4.46
C ARG A 178 9.53 -8.07 4.67
N VAL A 179 8.30 -8.21 4.17
CA VAL A 179 7.53 -9.47 4.15
C VAL A 179 8.33 -10.56 3.44
N MET A 180 8.82 -10.28 2.24
CA MET A 180 9.63 -11.25 1.47
C MET A 180 10.94 -11.61 2.17
N ASP A 181 11.60 -10.67 2.85
CA ASP A 181 12.86 -10.94 3.56
C ASP A 181 12.66 -11.79 4.81
N ARG A 182 11.47 -11.79 5.39
CA ARG A 182 11.09 -12.71 6.47
C ARG A 182 10.77 -14.13 5.99
N GLY A 183 10.59 -14.32 4.68
CA GLY A 183 10.36 -15.62 4.07
C GLY A 183 8.95 -15.80 3.56
N TYR A 184 8.04 -14.88 3.86
CA TYR A 184 6.67 -14.90 3.38
C TYR A 184 6.56 -14.55 1.90
N ARG A 185 5.42 -14.85 1.31
CA ARG A 185 5.03 -14.45 -0.05
C ARG A 185 4.22 -13.15 0.01
N VAL A 186 4.33 -12.37 -1.05
CA VAL A 186 3.44 -11.24 -1.34
C VAL A 186 2.61 -11.64 -2.54
N TYR A 187 1.29 -11.55 -2.44
CA TYR A 187 0.38 -12.15 -3.40
C TYR A 187 -0.58 -11.12 -3.99
N TYR A 188 -0.87 -11.25 -5.25
CA TYR A 188 -1.93 -10.51 -5.94
C TYR A 188 -3.14 -11.43 -6.11
N ALA A 189 -4.19 -11.18 -5.33
CA ALA A 189 -5.43 -11.92 -5.32
C ALA A 189 -6.38 -11.33 -6.38
N ALA A 190 -6.18 -11.72 -7.63
CA ALA A 190 -6.88 -11.13 -8.78
C ALA A 190 -8.38 -11.40 -8.82
N ASP A 191 -8.85 -12.43 -8.12
CA ASP A 191 -10.27 -12.80 -8.05
C ASP A 191 -11.05 -12.04 -6.96
N LEU A 192 -10.33 -11.33 -6.07
CA LEU A 192 -10.91 -10.47 -5.04
C LEU A 192 -10.85 -9.01 -5.51
N VAL A 193 -12.00 -8.36 -5.60
CA VAL A 193 -12.11 -7.04 -6.24
C VAL A 193 -12.42 -5.94 -5.23
N ALA A 194 -11.64 -4.87 -5.30
CA ALA A 194 -11.95 -3.58 -4.70
C ALA A 194 -12.22 -2.55 -5.80
N LYS A 195 -13.21 -1.70 -5.60
CA LYS A 195 -13.55 -0.58 -6.48
C LYS A 195 -12.93 0.70 -5.95
N HIS A 196 -12.35 1.51 -6.82
CA HIS A 196 -11.70 2.77 -6.46
C HIS A 196 -11.97 3.81 -7.56
N PRO A 197 -12.19 5.10 -7.24
CA PRO A 197 -12.37 6.11 -8.26
C PRO A 197 -11.09 6.31 -9.09
N LEU A 198 -11.24 6.69 -10.34
CA LEU A 198 -10.09 7.06 -11.16
C LEU A 198 -9.38 8.29 -10.56
N PRO A 199 -8.03 8.31 -10.58
CA PRO A 199 -7.28 9.46 -10.07
C PRO A 199 -7.65 10.74 -10.80
N VAL A 200 -8.08 11.76 -10.06
CA VAL A 200 -8.32 13.08 -10.63
C VAL A 200 -6.98 13.82 -10.77
N ALA A 201 -6.73 14.35 -11.96
CA ALA A 201 -5.54 15.14 -12.22
C ALA A 201 -5.59 16.47 -11.44
N ALA A 202 -4.70 16.63 -10.46
CA ALA A 202 -4.53 17.87 -9.70
C ALA A 202 -3.05 18.31 -9.75
N PRO A 203 -2.71 19.47 -10.36
CA PRO A 203 -1.31 19.90 -10.55
C PRO A 203 -0.49 19.96 -9.25
N ALA A 204 -1.06 20.47 -8.17
CA ALA A 204 -0.37 20.55 -6.87
C ALA A 204 -0.04 19.15 -6.30
N ARG A 205 -0.92 18.16 -6.51
CA ARG A 205 -0.70 16.77 -6.13
C ARG A 205 0.44 16.13 -6.94
N HIS A 206 0.64 16.55 -8.20
CA HIS A 206 1.71 16.04 -9.05
C HIS A 206 3.09 16.38 -8.49
N SER A 207 3.37 17.64 -8.17
CA SER A 207 4.68 18.06 -7.64
C SER A 207 4.99 17.39 -6.29
N TYR A 208 3.99 17.25 -5.41
CA TYR A 208 4.10 16.51 -4.15
C TYR A 208 4.46 15.05 -4.39
N SER A 209 3.75 14.38 -5.28
CA SER A 209 3.99 12.97 -5.65
C SER A 209 5.36 12.78 -6.30
N ARG A 210 5.83 13.72 -7.13
CA ARG A 210 7.17 13.66 -7.74
C ARG A 210 8.29 13.76 -6.70
N TYR A 211 8.14 14.67 -5.74
CA TYR A 211 9.09 14.82 -4.66
C TYR A 211 9.18 13.55 -3.80
N TYR A 212 8.06 13.08 -3.26
CA TYR A 212 8.05 11.90 -2.38
C TYR A 212 8.40 10.63 -3.14
N GLY A 213 7.92 10.46 -4.37
CA GLY A 213 8.27 9.31 -5.21
C GLY A 213 9.77 9.20 -5.47
N ALA A 214 10.46 10.31 -5.73
CA ALA A 214 11.91 10.34 -5.90
C ALA A 214 12.66 10.13 -4.59
N ARG A 215 12.30 10.86 -3.51
CA ARG A 215 12.94 10.76 -2.20
C ARG A 215 12.80 9.35 -1.62
N ASN A 216 11.60 8.83 -1.61
CA ASN A 216 11.31 7.54 -0.98
C ASN A 216 11.92 6.37 -1.75
N ARG A 217 12.02 6.47 -3.07
CA ARG A 217 12.75 5.48 -3.86
C ARG A 217 14.21 5.37 -3.43
N VAL A 218 14.87 6.51 -3.22
CA VAL A 218 16.25 6.52 -2.68
C VAL A 218 16.30 5.94 -1.28
N TRP A 219 15.35 6.28 -0.42
CA TRP A 219 15.31 5.78 0.95
C TRP A 219 15.07 4.28 1.02
N VAL A 220 14.10 3.74 0.26
CA VAL A 220 13.86 2.29 0.16
C VAL A 220 15.11 1.57 -0.37
N ALA A 221 15.75 2.12 -1.40
CA ALA A 221 17.00 1.56 -1.92
C ALA A 221 18.12 1.57 -0.87
N ARG A 222 18.34 2.70 -0.19
CA ARG A 222 19.35 2.84 0.86
C ARG A 222 19.09 1.93 2.07
N ARG A 223 17.86 1.63 2.38
CA ARG A 223 17.50 0.75 3.49
C ARG A 223 17.65 -0.73 3.16
N HIS A 224 17.26 -1.12 1.95
CA HIS A 224 17.05 -2.53 1.62
C HIS A 224 18.04 -3.13 0.62
N LEU A 225 18.63 -2.34 -0.26
CA LEU A 225 19.49 -2.87 -1.31
C LEU A 225 20.99 -2.72 -1.00
N PRO A 226 21.83 -3.71 -1.36
CA PRO A 226 23.27 -3.50 -1.47
C PRO A 226 23.58 -2.29 -2.37
N PHE A 227 24.65 -1.57 -2.09
CA PHE A 227 24.96 -0.30 -2.74
C PHE A 227 24.90 -0.33 -4.28
N PRO A 228 25.50 -1.31 -5.00
CA PRO A 228 25.43 -1.34 -6.46
C PRO A 228 23.97 -1.48 -6.98
N LEU A 229 23.16 -2.33 -6.35
CA LEU A 229 21.76 -2.50 -6.72
C LEU A 229 20.92 -1.27 -6.36
N ALA A 230 21.24 -0.59 -5.25
CA ALA A 230 20.57 0.65 -4.86
C ALA A 230 20.78 1.74 -5.93
N VAL A 231 22.02 1.90 -6.40
CA VAL A 231 22.35 2.85 -7.46
C VAL A 231 21.59 2.49 -8.75
N LEU A 232 21.64 1.22 -9.16
CA LEU A 232 20.97 0.76 -10.38
C LEU A 232 19.44 0.95 -10.28
N TYR A 233 18.82 0.62 -9.15
CA TYR A 233 17.38 0.78 -8.90
C TYR A 233 16.93 2.23 -9.00
N VAL A 234 17.71 3.16 -8.42
CA VAL A 234 17.39 4.60 -8.47
C VAL A 234 17.66 5.16 -9.87
N ALA A 235 18.82 4.86 -10.45
CA ALA A 235 19.22 5.39 -11.76
C ALA A 235 18.32 4.90 -12.90
N SER A 236 17.95 3.62 -12.91
CA SER A 236 17.06 3.06 -13.94
C SER A 236 15.67 3.71 -13.92
N PHE A 237 15.17 4.05 -12.74
CA PHE A 237 13.90 4.76 -12.63
C PHE A 237 14.02 6.23 -13.03
N ALA A 238 15.07 6.92 -12.57
CA ALA A 238 15.31 8.31 -12.93
C ALA A 238 15.44 8.47 -14.45
N ALA A 239 16.21 7.58 -15.09
CA ALA A 239 16.40 7.57 -16.54
C ALA A 239 15.08 7.38 -17.33
N ARG A 240 14.11 6.65 -16.78
CA ARG A 240 12.80 6.46 -17.41
C ARG A 240 11.81 7.56 -17.13
N THR A 241 11.86 8.15 -15.93
CA THR A 241 10.82 9.10 -15.49
C THR A 241 11.17 10.56 -15.80
N LEU A 242 12.42 10.97 -15.62
CA LEU A 242 12.81 12.37 -15.84
C LEU A 242 12.58 12.84 -17.29
N PRO A 243 12.86 12.05 -18.34
CA PRO A 243 12.55 12.47 -19.71
C PRO A 243 11.05 12.69 -19.97
N LEU A 244 10.18 11.96 -19.26
CA LEU A 244 8.73 12.12 -19.41
C LEU A 244 8.21 13.45 -18.82
N LEU A 245 9.00 14.08 -17.96
CA LEU A 245 8.65 15.33 -17.28
C LEU A 245 9.14 16.59 -18.02
N TRP A 246 9.75 16.45 -19.21
CA TRP A 246 10.39 17.56 -19.92
C TRP A 246 9.49 18.78 -20.17
N ARG A 247 8.17 18.55 -20.27
CA ARG A 247 7.15 19.60 -20.44
C ARG A 247 6.66 20.21 -19.13
N SER A 248 7.15 19.71 -17.98
CA SER A 248 6.72 20.13 -16.63
C SER A 248 7.94 20.50 -15.78
N PRO A 249 8.56 21.69 -15.98
CA PRO A 249 9.78 22.08 -15.25
C PRO A 249 9.63 22.02 -13.73
N GLY A 250 8.46 22.36 -13.18
CA GLY A 250 8.17 22.25 -11.74
C GLY A 250 8.19 20.82 -11.23
N ASP A 251 7.72 19.85 -12.02
CA ASP A 251 7.76 18.45 -11.67
C ASP A 251 9.20 17.90 -11.71
N ILE A 252 10.00 18.31 -12.70
CA ILE A 252 11.43 17.99 -12.75
C ILE A 252 12.13 18.53 -11.51
N GLN A 253 11.93 19.80 -11.17
CA GLN A 253 12.53 20.43 -9.99
C GLN A 253 12.13 19.67 -8.71
N SER A 254 10.86 19.30 -8.56
CA SER A 254 10.36 18.53 -7.42
C SER A 254 11.00 17.14 -7.34
N ALA A 255 11.12 16.43 -8.47
CA ALA A 255 11.78 15.13 -8.52
C ALA A 255 13.28 15.23 -8.18
N LEU A 256 14.00 16.20 -8.76
CA LEU A 256 15.43 16.41 -8.46
C LEU A 256 15.66 16.78 -7.01
N ARG A 257 14.80 17.62 -6.42
CA ARG A 257 14.82 17.93 -4.99
C ARG A 257 14.59 16.67 -4.16
N GLY A 258 13.63 15.82 -4.55
CA GLY A 258 13.37 14.55 -3.89
C GLY A 258 14.60 13.63 -3.93
N TYR A 259 15.26 13.45 -5.08
CA TYR A 259 16.49 12.67 -5.18
C TYR A 259 17.61 13.22 -4.30
N ARG A 260 17.86 14.55 -4.35
CA ARG A 260 18.86 15.21 -3.51
C ARG A 260 18.60 14.96 -2.02
N ASP A 261 17.37 15.15 -1.58
CA ASP A 261 16.97 15.01 -0.19
C ASP A 261 17.00 13.52 0.23
N GLY A 262 16.61 12.61 -0.64
CA GLY A 262 16.74 11.17 -0.44
C GLY A 262 18.20 10.71 -0.24
N ILE A 263 19.15 11.35 -0.92
CA ILE A 263 20.58 11.06 -0.76
C ILE A 263 21.12 11.66 0.55
N ARG A 264 20.77 12.90 0.87
CA ARG A 264 21.37 13.69 1.95
C ARG A 264 20.73 13.48 3.32
N GLN A 265 19.42 13.30 3.35
CA GLN A 265 18.68 13.17 4.61
C GLN A 265 18.85 11.76 5.22
N PRO A 266 18.80 11.63 6.55
CA PRO A 266 18.79 10.33 7.21
C PRO A 266 17.49 9.59 6.89
N CYS A 267 17.62 8.31 6.53
CA CYS A 267 16.48 7.43 6.23
C CYS A 267 16.25 6.37 7.32
N GLY A 268 16.79 6.58 8.51
CA GLY A 268 16.75 5.59 9.59
C GLY A 268 17.56 4.32 9.27
N GLN A 269 17.63 3.44 10.24
CA GLN A 269 18.28 2.14 10.05
C GLN A 269 17.37 1.23 9.21
N GLY A 270 17.93 0.55 8.22
CA GLY A 270 17.30 -0.48 7.42
C GLY A 270 18.10 -1.77 7.45
N ARG A 271 17.48 -2.87 7.07
CA ARG A 271 18.16 -4.15 6.89
C ARG A 271 18.29 -4.46 5.42
N LYS A 272 19.49 -4.77 4.96
CA LYS A 272 19.71 -5.20 3.58
C LYS A 272 19.03 -6.55 3.33
N LEU A 273 18.33 -6.64 2.20
CA LEU A 273 17.68 -7.87 1.76
C LEU A 273 18.72 -8.98 1.58
N ARG A 274 18.36 -10.16 2.03
CA ARG A 274 19.21 -11.35 1.86
C ARG A 274 19.26 -11.72 0.36
N LEU A 275 20.35 -12.33 -0.06
CA LEU A 275 20.52 -12.78 -1.45
C LEU A 275 19.35 -13.67 -1.92
N ARG A 276 18.90 -14.58 -1.06
CA ARG A 276 17.74 -15.43 -1.34
C ARG A 276 16.46 -14.63 -1.64
N THR A 277 16.28 -13.48 -0.97
CA THR A 277 15.14 -12.59 -1.20
C THR A 277 15.24 -11.93 -2.57
N LEU A 278 16.42 -11.43 -2.94
CA LEU A 278 16.68 -10.87 -4.27
C LEU A 278 16.42 -11.89 -5.39
N VAL A 279 16.81 -13.15 -5.19
CA VAL A 279 16.52 -14.25 -6.13
C VAL A 279 15.02 -14.51 -6.23
N ARG A 280 14.31 -14.55 -5.09
CA ARG A 280 12.83 -14.72 -5.08
C ARG A 280 12.14 -13.59 -5.83
N MET A 281 12.53 -12.32 -5.59
CA MET A 281 11.99 -11.16 -6.30
C MET A 281 12.18 -11.28 -7.81
N THR A 282 13.36 -11.73 -8.24
CA THR A 282 13.66 -11.95 -9.66
C THR A 282 12.76 -13.04 -10.26
N ARG A 283 12.52 -14.14 -9.54
CA ARG A 283 11.63 -15.23 -9.95
C ARG A 283 10.16 -14.78 -10.02
N ALA A 284 9.72 -13.93 -9.08
CA ALA A 284 8.40 -13.32 -9.10
C ALA A 284 8.23 -12.26 -10.23
N GLY A 285 9.24 -12.09 -11.07
CA GLY A 285 9.18 -11.30 -12.29
C GLY A 285 9.62 -9.84 -12.16
N ARG A 286 10.04 -9.39 -10.98
CA ARG A 286 10.49 -8.02 -10.77
C ARG A 286 11.78 -7.98 -9.94
N PRO A 287 12.95 -8.12 -10.59
CA PRO A 287 14.21 -7.86 -9.89
C PRO A 287 14.23 -6.40 -9.38
N PRO A 288 14.86 -6.13 -8.23
CA PRO A 288 14.89 -4.77 -7.65
C PRO A 288 15.86 -3.85 -8.38
N ILE A 289 15.75 -3.79 -9.69
CA ILE A 289 16.56 -2.95 -10.61
C ILE A 289 15.68 -2.22 -11.62
N VAL A 290 14.35 -2.43 -11.55
CA VAL A 290 13.39 -1.85 -12.52
C VAL A 290 12.22 -1.23 -11.79
#